data_b95d9e874fda5280b6b766117ce56b35
#
_entry.id   b95d9e874fda5280b6b766117ce56b35
#
_cell.length_a   1.000
_cell.length_b   1.000
_cell.length_c   1.000
_cell.angle_alpha   90.00
_cell.angle_beta   90.00
_cell.angle_gamma   90.00
#
_symmetry.space_group_name_H-M   'P 1'
#
loop_
_entity.id
_entity.type
_entity.pdbx_description
1 polymer ?
#
loop_
_entity_poly.entity_id
_entity_poly.type
_entity_poly.pdbx_seq_one_letter_code
_entity_poly.pdbx_strand_id
1 'polypeptide(L)'
;MTNPTQEFFEDVARRGHEPMLKRLSATVRWDLITGDRVEHRVIRIDHGKLKVSVGKEPADCVITLERAVCDDVVTGRTSWLAAILRGTAAVEGDPELMILTQRLFLRQAAPAAGSSGVAGASPPS
;
A
#
# COMPACT_ATOMS: atom_id res chain seq x y z
N MET A 1 -8.03 10.45 16.34
CA MET A 1 -8.16 10.82 14.94
C MET A 1 -7.33 9.88 14.09
N THR A 2 -7.92 9.34 13.05
CA THR A 2 -7.20 8.45 12.16
C THR A 2 -6.45 9.26 11.11
N ASN A 3 -5.42 8.68 10.56
CA ASN A 3 -4.67 9.27 9.46
C ASN A 3 -4.90 8.42 8.21
N PRO A 4 -4.53 8.95 7.03
CA PRO A 4 -4.80 8.22 5.78
C PRO A 4 -4.18 6.82 5.74
N THR A 5 -2.99 6.65 6.27
CA THR A 5 -2.35 5.34 6.29
C THR A 5 -3.14 4.36 7.14
N GLN A 6 -3.56 4.78 8.32
CA GLN A 6 -4.36 3.90 9.18
C GLN A 6 -5.67 3.54 8.51
N GLU A 7 -6.32 4.54 7.90
CA GLU A 7 -7.59 4.29 7.19
C GLU A 7 -7.40 3.31 6.06
N PHE A 8 -6.28 3.40 5.35
CA PHE A 8 -6.00 2.47 4.27
C PHE A 8 -5.94 1.03 4.78
N PHE A 9 -5.20 0.79 5.86
CA PHE A 9 -5.08 -0.57 6.38
C PHE A 9 -6.40 -1.07 6.94
N GLU A 10 -7.19 -0.19 7.54
CA GLU A 10 -8.52 -0.57 8.03
C GLU A 10 -9.45 -0.94 6.88
N ASP A 11 -9.36 -0.20 5.78
CA ASP A 11 -10.17 -0.50 4.60
C ASP A 11 -9.77 -1.83 3.98
N VAL A 12 -8.47 -2.11 3.91
CA VAL A 12 -8.00 -3.39 3.40
C VAL A 12 -8.53 -4.53 4.27
N ALA A 13 -8.48 -4.36 5.59
CA ALA A 13 -8.99 -5.37 6.51
C ALA A 13 -10.48 -5.59 6.34
N ARG A 14 -11.24 -4.52 6.13
CA ARG A 14 -12.68 -4.61 5.93
C ARG A 14 -13.03 -5.32 4.64
N ARG A 15 -12.29 -5.04 3.58
CA ARG A 15 -12.55 -5.68 2.30
C ARG A 15 -12.30 -7.18 2.36
N GLY A 16 -11.22 -7.57 3.01
CA GLY A 16 -10.92 -8.98 3.24
C GLY A 16 -10.63 -9.81 2.01
N HIS A 17 -10.80 -9.26 0.82
CA HIS A 17 -10.60 -10.01 -0.42
C HIS A 17 -10.34 -9.06 -1.59
N GLU A 18 -9.38 -9.42 -2.42
CA GLU A 18 -9.08 -8.68 -3.64
C GLU A 18 -8.97 -9.67 -4.80
N PRO A 19 -9.97 -9.71 -5.68
CA PRO A 19 -9.98 -10.69 -6.78
C PRO A 19 -8.77 -10.58 -7.70
N MET A 20 -8.19 -9.41 -7.86
CA MET A 20 -7.04 -9.23 -8.72
C MET A 20 -5.80 -9.94 -8.19
N LEU A 21 -5.80 -10.32 -6.91
CA LEU A 21 -4.68 -11.02 -6.28
C LEU A 21 -5.02 -12.48 -6.00
N LYS A 22 -6.02 -13.03 -6.66
CA LYS A 22 -6.50 -14.38 -6.34
C LYS A 22 -5.47 -15.48 -6.55
N ARG A 23 -4.42 -15.22 -7.31
CA ARG A 23 -3.37 -16.21 -7.52
C ARG A 23 -2.15 -15.97 -6.67
N LEU A 24 -2.19 -14.96 -5.82
CA LEU A 24 -1.04 -14.60 -5.02
C LEU A 24 -1.18 -15.09 -3.59
N SER A 25 -0.09 -15.68 -3.08
CA SER A 25 0.02 -16.02 -1.66
C SER A 25 1.35 -15.46 -1.19
N ALA A 26 1.29 -14.42 -0.36
CA ALA A 26 2.50 -13.73 0.07
C ALA A 26 2.20 -12.88 1.30
N THR A 27 3.26 -12.49 1.98
CA THR A 27 3.17 -11.60 3.14
C THR A 27 3.98 -10.36 2.85
N VAL A 28 3.38 -9.19 3.04
CA VAL A 28 4.03 -7.91 2.84
C VAL A 28 3.96 -7.14 4.15
N ARG A 29 5.10 -6.59 4.58
CA ARG A 29 5.16 -5.82 5.80
C ARG A 29 5.52 -4.38 5.49
N TRP A 30 4.85 -3.46 6.13
CA TRP A 30 5.16 -2.04 6.07
C TRP A 30 5.75 -1.62 7.40
N ASP A 31 6.96 -1.08 7.36
CA ASP A 31 7.62 -0.51 8.53
C ASP A 31 7.48 1.00 8.41
N LEU A 32 6.61 1.55 9.24
CA LEU A 32 6.21 2.96 9.16
C LEU A 32 6.94 3.74 10.23
N ILE A 33 7.75 4.70 9.80
CA ILE A 33 8.59 5.47 10.70
C ILE A 33 7.91 6.79 11.07
N THR A 34 7.82 7.07 12.36
CA THR A 34 7.31 8.33 12.86
C THR A 34 8.27 8.80 13.93
N GLY A 35 9.16 9.75 13.60
CA GLY A 35 10.19 10.18 14.51
C GLY A 35 11.14 9.04 14.84
N ASP A 36 11.23 8.69 16.13
CA ASP A 36 12.08 7.60 16.56
C ASP A 36 11.30 6.30 16.79
N ARG A 37 10.04 6.25 16.34
CA ARG A 37 9.18 5.09 16.50
C ARG A 37 8.97 4.42 15.16
N VAL A 38 8.84 3.10 15.19
CA VAL A 38 8.54 2.31 13.99
C VAL A 38 7.33 1.45 14.30
N GLU A 39 6.31 1.57 13.46
CA GLU A 39 5.12 0.73 13.54
C GLU A 39 5.15 -0.26 12.40
N HIS A 40 4.70 -1.47 12.69
CA HIS A 40 4.70 -2.53 11.68
C HIS A 40 3.27 -2.91 11.35
N ARG A 41 2.97 -2.96 10.05
CA ARG A 41 1.68 -3.42 9.55
C ARG A 41 1.95 -4.53 8.55
N VAL A 42 1.20 -5.61 8.68
CA VAL A 42 1.40 -6.78 7.84
C VAL A 42 0.12 -7.06 7.07
N ILE A 43 0.24 -7.27 5.78
CA ILE A 43 -0.88 -7.76 4.98
C ILE A 43 -0.51 -9.14 4.49
N ARG A 44 -1.27 -10.14 4.92
CA ARG A 44 -1.14 -11.48 4.39
C ARG A 44 -2.12 -11.66 3.26
N ILE A 45 -1.63 -12.14 2.15
CA ILE A 45 -2.43 -12.37 0.96
C ILE A 45 -2.45 -13.87 0.74
N ASP A 46 -3.63 -14.46 0.75
CA ASP A 46 -3.81 -15.88 0.55
C ASP A 46 -4.86 -16.09 -0.53
N HIS A 47 -4.39 -16.24 -1.78
CA HIS A 47 -5.28 -16.41 -2.94
C HIS A 47 -6.33 -15.30 -2.98
N GLY A 48 -5.88 -14.08 -2.75
CA GLY A 48 -6.74 -12.91 -2.79
C GLY A 48 -7.40 -12.56 -1.47
N LYS A 49 -7.35 -13.45 -0.49
CA LYS A 49 -7.85 -13.12 0.84
C LYS A 49 -6.86 -12.23 1.55
N LEU A 50 -7.34 -11.16 2.14
CA LEU A 50 -6.50 -10.15 2.76
C LEU A 50 -6.68 -10.17 4.26
N LYS A 51 -5.58 -10.24 4.99
CA LYS A 51 -5.62 -10.19 6.44
C LYS A 51 -4.57 -9.20 6.92
N VAL A 52 -5.00 -8.23 7.70
CA VAL A 52 -4.11 -7.19 8.21
C VAL A 52 -3.81 -7.47 9.68
N SER A 53 -2.55 -7.37 10.05
CA SER A 53 -2.17 -7.52 11.44
C SER A 53 -1.07 -6.52 11.78
N VAL A 54 -0.73 -6.44 13.05
CA VAL A 54 0.29 -5.55 13.59
C VAL A 54 1.39 -6.40 14.16
N GLY A 55 2.64 -6.04 13.87
CA GLY A 55 3.78 -6.75 14.45
C GLY A 55 4.92 -6.92 13.47
N LYS A 56 6.08 -7.24 14.00
CA LYS A 56 7.27 -7.40 13.17
C LYS A 56 7.40 -8.86 12.76
N GLU A 57 6.53 -9.28 11.87
CA GLU A 57 6.53 -10.66 11.39
C GLU A 57 7.43 -10.79 10.16
N PRO A 58 8.01 -11.98 9.95
CA PRO A 58 8.75 -12.23 8.71
C PRO A 58 7.84 -12.00 7.50
N ALA A 59 8.40 -11.48 6.43
CA ALA A 59 7.61 -11.16 5.25
C ALA A 59 8.42 -11.42 3.99
N ASP A 60 7.71 -11.66 2.90
CA ASP A 60 8.35 -11.84 1.60
C ASP A 60 8.82 -10.52 1.03
N CYS A 61 8.21 -9.44 1.46
CA CYS A 61 8.58 -8.10 1.03
C CYS A 61 8.39 -7.15 2.22
N VAL A 62 9.37 -6.27 2.43
CA VAL A 62 9.30 -5.28 3.51
C VAL A 62 9.46 -3.90 2.88
N ILE A 63 8.53 -3.03 3.16
CA ILE A 63 8.52 -1.67 2.65
C ILE A 63 8.74 -0.72 3.83
N THR A 64 9.82 0.03 3.80
CA THR A 64 10.19 0.94 4.89
C THR A 64 10.08 2.37 4.40
N LEU A 65 9.33 3.20 5.12
CA LEU A 65 9.12 4.59 4.76
C LEU A 65 8.58 5.35 5.96
N GLU A 66 8.71 6.68 5.90
CA GLU A 66 8.06 7.50 6.91
C GLU A 66 6.55 7.47 6.72
N ARG A 67 5.81 7.53 7.81
CA ARG A 67 4.36 7.48 7.74
C ARG A 67 3.80 8.62 6.88
N ALA A 68 4.43 9.80 6.92
CA ALA A 68 3.98 10.92 6.10
C ALA A 68 4.08 10.60 4.61
N VAL A 69 5.11 9.86 4.20
CA VAL A 69 5.26 9.44 2.80
C VAL A 69 4.16 8.43 2.45
N CYS A 70 3.88 7.52 3.37
CA CYS A 70 2.80 6.56 3.15
C CYS A 70 1.46 7.27 3.02
N ASP A 71 1.20 8.28 3.85
CA ASP A 71 -0.01 9.08 3.73
C ASP A 71 -0.14 9.67 2.33
N ASP A 72 0.96 10.16 1.78
CA ASP A 72 0.94 10.74 0.43
C ASP A 72 0.65 9.70 -0.64
N VAL A 73 1.18 8.49 -0.48
CA VAL A 73 0.93 7.43 -1.45
C VAL A 73 -0.53 6.97 -1.40
N VAL A 74 -1.06 6.74 -0.20
CA VAL A 74 -2.43 6.21 -0.10
C VAL A 74 -3.47 7.26 -0.48
N THR A 75 -3.14 8.54 -0.41
CA THR A 75 -4.04 9.60 -0.84
C THR A 75 -3.83 10.01 -2.28
N GLY A 76 -2.89 9.37 -2.97
CA GLY A 76 -2.67 9.66 -4.38
C GLY A 76 -1.81 10.87 -4.67
N ARG A 77 -1.19 11.47 -3.65
CA ARG A 77 -0.32 12.62 -3.86
C ARG A 77 0.99 12.25 -4.51
N THR A 78 1.42 11.03 -4.31
CA THR A 78 2.60 10.51 -4.96
C THR A 78 2.38 9.03 -5.21
N SER A 79 3.23 8.43 -6.05
CA SER A 79 3.14 7.00 -6.32
C SER A 79 4.23 6.26 -5.57
N TRP A 80 4.05 4.95 -5.42
CA TRP A 80 5.10 4.11 -4.84
C TRP A 80 6.39 4.20 -5.64
N LEU A 81 6.29 4.19 -6.96
CA LEU A 81 7.47 4.27 -7.80
C LEU A 81 8.21 5.58 -7.57
N ALA A 82 7.48 6.70 -7.51
CA ALA A 82 8.11 7.99 -7.25
C ALA A 82 8.80 8.01 -5.90
N ALA A 83 8.17 7.45 -4.87
CA ALA A 83 8.77 7.41 -3.54
C ALA A 83 10.07 6.59 -3.53
N ILE A 84 10.08 5.47 -4.24
CA ILE A 84 11.27 4.63 -4.34
C ILE A 84 12.38 5.38 -5.08
N LEU A 85 12.04 6.01 -6.19
CA LEU A 85 13.03 6.72 -6.99
C LEU A 85 13.64 7.91 -6.27
N ARG A 86 12.86 8.53 -5.37
CA ARG A 86 13.38 9.64 -4.56
C ARG A 86 14.15 9.15 -3.34
N GLY A 87 14.14 7.87 -3.07
CA GLY A 87 14.77 7.33 -1.89
C GLY A 87 13.98 7.51 -0.61
N THR A 88 12.70 7.88 -0.72
CA THR A 88 11.85 8.07 0.47
C THR A 88 11.12 6.80 0.87
N ALA A 89 11.20 5.76 0.06
CA ALA A 89 10.68 4.44 0.41
C ALA A 89 11.72 3.40 0.00
N ALA A 90 11.97 2.44 0.87
CA ALA A 90 12.92 1.35 0.61
C ALA A 90 12.15 0.04 0.58
N VAL A 91 12.53 -0.83 -0.34
CA VAL A 91 11.88 -2.13 -0.50
C VAL A 91 12.92 -3.22 -0.37
N GLU A 92 12.67 -4.19 0.49
CA GLU A 92 13.52 -5.37 0.66
C GLU A 92 12.69 -6.61 0.35
N GLY A 93 13.33 -7.58 -0.26
CA GLY A 93 12.66 -8.82 -0.64
C GLY A 93 12.20 -8.76 -2.07
N ASP A 94 11.04 -9.34 -2.36
CA ASP A 94 10.54 -9.44 -3.71
C ASP A 94 9.87 -8.14 -4.16
N PRO A 95 10.50 -7.36 -5.05
CA PRO A 95 9.90 -6.09 -5.48
C PRO A 95 8.62 -6.27 -6.29
N GLU A 96 8.41 -7.43 -6.87
CA GLU A 96 7.18 -7.69 -7.59
C GLU A 96 5.98 -7.63 -6.68
N LEU A 97 6.14 -8.05 -5.42
CA LEU A 97 5.05 -8.00 -4.46
C LEU A 97 4.62 -6.57 -4.19
N MET A 98 5.56 -5.64 -4.15
CA MET A 98 5.23 -4.24 -3.96
C MET A 98 4.43 -3.71 -5.14
N ILE A 99 4.83 -4.09 -6.35
CA ILE A 99 4.11 -3.68 -7.56
C ILE A 99 2.69 -4.25 -7.55
N LEU A 100 2.53 -5.51 -7.17
CA LEU A 100 1.22 -6.13 -7.12
C LEU A 100 0.34 -5.49 -6.04
N THR A 101 0.93 -5.16 -4.89
CA THR A 101 0.14 -4.56 -3.82
C THR A 101 -0.25 -3.12 -4.12
N GLN A 102 0.38 -2.47 -5.10
CA GLN A 102 -0.07 -1.16 -5.55
C GLN A 102 -1.53 -1.19 -5.98
N ARG A 103 -1.99 -2.33 -6.45
CA ARG A 103 -3.38 -2.47 -6.87
C ARG A 103 -4.35 -2.22 -5.71
N LEU A 104 -3.92 -2.54 -4.49
CA LEU A 104 -4.72 -2.26 -3.31
C LEU A 104 -4.85 -0.75 -3.10
N PHE A 105 -3.75 -0.02 -3.27
CA PHE A 105 -3.75 1.43 -3.12
C PHE A 105 -4.58 2.10 -4.22
N LEU A 106 -4.44 1.64 -5.45
CA LEU A 106 -5.20 2.18 -6.55
C LEU A 106 -6.70 1.97 -6.35
N ARG A 107 -7.08 0.79 -5.84
CA ARG A 107 -8.47 0.51 -5.58
C ARG A 107 -9.05 1.44 -4.51
N GLN A 108 -8.25 1.75 -3.49
CA GLN A 108 -8.72 2.63 -2.44
C GLN A 108 -8.85 4.08 -2.90
N ALA A 109 -7.98 4.50 -3.79
CA ALA A 109 -7.98 5.86 -4.28
C ALA A 109 -8.92 6.06 -5.46
N ALA A 110 -9.17 5.01 -6.23
CA ALA A 110 -9.88 5.12 -7.49
C ALA A 110 -11.26 5.76 -7.40
N PRO A 111 -12.06 5.50 -6.36
CA PRO A 111 -13.41 6.08 -6.34
C PRO A 111 -13.40 7.59 -6.46
N ALA A 112 -12.46 8.25 -5.82
CA ALA A 112 -12.41 9.69 -5.89
C ALA A 112 -11.97 10.16 -7.25
N ALA A 113 -11.00 9.48 -7.82
CA ALA A 113 -10.48 9.85 -9.12
C ALA A 113 -11.40 9.44 -10.24
N GLY A 114 -12.08 8.34 -10.04
CA GLY A 114 -12.93 7.80 -11.07
C GLY A 114 -13.99 8.75 -11.52
N SER A 115 -14.32 9.69 -10.70
CA SER A 115 -15.31 10.63 -11.10
C SER A 115 -14.76 11.55 -12.18
N SER A 116 -13.59 11.60 -12.35
CA SER A 116 -13.08 12.44 -13.35
C SER A 116 -12.37 11.71 -14.37
N GLY A 117 -12.50 11.36 -14.36
CA GLY A 117 -11.81 11.15 -15.19
C GLY A 117 -11.23 11.19 -15.77
N VAL A 118 -11.32 11.36 -15.48
CA VAL A 118 -10.76 11.40 -15.93
C VAL A 118 -10.34 11.54 -16.54
N ALA A 119 -10.47 11.76 -16.36
CA ALA A 119 -9.98 12.03 -16.85
C ALA A 119 -9.34 12.01 -17.34
N GLY A 120 -9.36 11.97 -17.18
CA GLY A 120 -8.66 12.07 -17.67
C GLY A 120 -8.17 12.06 -18.13
N ALA A 121 -8.20 12.19 -18.15
CA ALA A 121 -7.66 12.27 -18.56
C ALA A 121 -7.00 12.16 -19.00
N SER A 122 -6.71 12.14 -19.15
CA SER A 122 -5.96 12.13 -19.61
C SER A 122 -5.30 11.99 -20.07
N PRO A 123 -4.75 11.99 -20.18
CA PRO A 123 -3.87 12.02 -20.57
C PRO A 123 -3.31 11.94 -21.27
N PRO A 124 -3.07 11.98 -21.46
CA PRO A 124 -2.43 11.90 -22.20
C PRO A 124 -1.53 11.67 -22.48
N SER A 125 -1.38 11.71 -22.44
CA SER A 125 -0.52 11.62 -22.84
C SER A 125 0.12 11.52 -23.06
#